data_9a882233f72da8b002feb2eb51bef031
#
_entry.id   9a882233f72da8b002feb2eb51bef031
#
_cell.length_a   1.000
_cell.length_b   1.000
_cell.length_c   1.000
_cell.angle_alpha   90.00
_cell.angle_beta   90.00
_cell.angle_gamma   90.00
#
_symmetry.space_group_name_H-M   'P 1'
#
loop_
_entity.id
_entity.type
_entity.pdbx_description
1 polymer ?
#
loop_
_entity_poly.entity_id
_entity_poly.type
_entity_poly.pdbx_seq_one_letter_code
_entity_poly.pdbx_strand_id
1 'polypeptide(L)'
;MSGRFKLVSPFALAGDQPKATQLLGEGILRGDRAQTMLGVTGSGKTMAMARTVEIVQKPTLVLCHNKTLAAQLCAEFREFFPENAVEYFVSYFDYYQPEAYIASTDTFIEKDSSINEEIERLRHATTQALLTRPDTLIVASVSCIYGLGSPSDYMAMSAEIKVGDEIDRDALLRKLVDMQYRRNDLNLVRGTFRVRGDTLEFVGVEEELVHRIEFFGDTVEAINVVNILTGEYVENKTEVTLFPAKHFITPDEKLKLAIASIEIELQERLKVFRDAGKLLEAQRLEMRTNYDLDMLREVGYCNGVENYSRHLTGREPGSTPWCLLDFFPKDWLLFVDESHVSLPQVHGMFHGDRARKMSLVEHGFRLPSALDNRPLTYEEFDAHLNQVVYVSATPGTYEIGRSAQTVEMIIRPTGLVDPEVDVRPTRNQVDDLM
;
A
#
# COMPACT_ATOMS: atom_id res chain seq x y z
N MET A 1 -2.34 17.28 18.12
CA MET A 1 -1.08 17.60 17.38
C MET A 1 -1.43 18.43 16.17
N SER A 2 -0.59 19.35 15.70
CA SER A 2 -1.01 20.43 14.78
C SER A 2 -1.39 20.01 13.36
N GLY A 3 -1.27 18.75 12.98
CA GLY A 3 -1.62 18.25 11.62
C GLY A 3 -0.97 19.00 10.46
N ARG A 4 0.16 19.66 10.70
CA ARG A 4 0.92 20.43 9.72
C ARG A 4 2.31 19.87 9.55
N PHE A 5 2.78 19.79 8.32
CA PHE A 5 4.18 19.46 8.04
C PHE A 5 5.10 20.55 8.54
N LYS A 6 6.11 20.13 9.29
CA LYS A 6 7.14 21.01 9.85
C LYS A 6 8.51 20.43 9.53
N LEU A 7 9.18 21.06 8.56
CA LEU A 7 10.50 20.65 8.14
C LEU A 7 11.55 20.98 9.21
N VAL A 8 12.30 19.95 9.61
CA VAL A 8 13.48 20.08 10.48
C VAL A 8 14.70 19.67 9.66
N SER A 9 15.66 20.56 9.51
CA SER A 9 16.90 20.26 8.80
C SER A 9 18.06 21.03 9.40
N PRO A 10 19.24 20.39 9.57
CA PRO A 10 20.46 21.09 9.96
C PRO A 10 21.04 21.93 8.81
N PHE A 11 20.54 21.75 7.58
CA PHE A 11 21.05 22.44 6.40
C PHE A 11 20.06 23.50 5.91
N ALA A 12 20.59 24.66 5.53
CA ALA A 12 19.83 25.66 4.79
C ALA A 12 19.74 25.26 3.30
N LEU A 13 18.69 25.72 2.62
CA LEU A 13 18.59 25.58 1.17
C LEU A 13 19.75 26.29 0.48
N ALA A 14 20.37 25.65 -0.52
CA ALA A 14 21.51 26.19 -1.24
C ALA A 14 21.43 25.91 -2.76
N GLY A 15 22.26 26.57 -3.55
CA GLY A 15 22.24 26.44 -4.99
C GLY A 15 20.88 26.85 -5.60
N ASP A 16 20.31 25.97 -6.41
CA ASP A 16 19.00 26.20 -7.06
C ASP A 16 17.80 25.86 -6.17
N GLN A 17 18.00 25.21 -5.01
CA GLN A 17 16.92 24.72 -4.15
C GLN A 17 15.94 25.81 -3.71
N PRO A 18 16.35 27.02 -3.26
CA PRO A 18 15.41 28.07 -2.85
C PRO A 18 14.44 28.44 -3.98
N LYS A 19 14.98 28.68 -5.19
CA LYS A 19 14.19 29.03 -6.37
C LYS A 19 13.30 27.88 -6.81
N ALA A 20 13.83 26.66 -6.84
CA ALA A 20 13.09 25.47 -7.28
C ALA A 20 11.91 25.18 -6.36
N THR A 21 12.10 25.18 -5.06
CA THR A 21 11.03 24.93 -4.08
C THR A 21 9.93 25.99 -4.11
N GLN A 22 10.33 27.25 -4.30
CA GLN A 22 9.36 28.35 -4.48
C GLN A 22 8.52 28.13 -5.75
N LEU A 23 9.14 27.91 -6.91
CA LEU A 23 8.43 27.73 -8.19
C LEU A 23 7.52 26.50 -8.17
N LEU A 24 7.96 25.36 -7.62
CA LEU A 24 7.14 24.17 -7.47
C LEU A 24 5.96 24.43 -6.54
N GLY A 25 6.19 25.06 -5.39
CA GLY A 25 5.14 25.42 -4.44
C GLY A 25 4.10 26.36 -5.04
N GLU A 26 4.54 27.42 -5.74
CA GLU A 26 3.65 28.35 -6.43
C GLU A 26 2.82 27.66 -7.51
N GLY A 27 3.42 26.75 -8.30
CA GLY A 27 2.72 25.98 -9.31
C GLY A 27 1.65 25.07 -8.70
N ILE A 28 1.95 24.36 -7.61
CA ILE A 28 0.99 23.51 -6.89
C ILE A 28 -0.15 24.38 -6.33
N LEU A 29 0.16 25.48 -5.68
CA LEU A 29 -0.86 26.38 -5.10
C LEU A 29 -1.73 27.07 -6.17
N ARG A 30 -1.18 27.30 -7.37
CA ARG A 30 -1.92 27.80 -8.54
C ARG A 30 -2.87 26.77 -9.14
N GLY A 31 -2.67 25.48 -8.83
CA GLY A 31 -3.48 24.38 -9.34
C GLY A 31 -2.90 23.67 -10.58
N ASP A 32 -1.61 23.85 -10.88
CA ASP A 32 -0.95 23.11 -11.96
C ASP A 32 -1.06 21.61 -11.70
N ARG A 33 -1.60 20.86 -12.66
CA ARG A 33 -1.80 19.41 -12.52
C ARG A 33 -0.49 18.64 -12.56
N ALA A 34 0.46 19.07 -13.37
CA ALA A 34 1.75 18.41 -13.53
C ALA A 34 2.89 19.43 -13.66
N GLN A 35 4.01 19.12 -13.04
CA GLN A 35 5.28 19.86 -13.13
C GLN A 35 6.44 18.87 -13.21
N THR A 36 7.56 19.29 -13.79
CA THR A 36 8.80 18.51 -13.81
C THR A 36 9.89 19.22 -13.01
N MET A 37 10.52 18.51 -12.08
CA MET A 37 11.76 18.92 -11.42
C MET A 37 12.93 18.19 -12.09
N LEU A 38 13.68 18.91 -12.94
CA LEU A 38 14.89 18.42 -13.55
C LEU A 38 16.05 18.69 -12.58
N GLY A 39 16.44 17.66 -11.83
CA GLY A 39 17.47 17.79 -10.80
C GLY A 39 18.62 16.81 -11.02
N VAL A 40 19.85 17.32 -11.25
CA VAL A 40 21.03 16.47 -11.37
C VAL A 40 21.30 15.67 -10.10
N THR A 41 22.01 14.57 -10.23
CA THR A 41 22.41 13.78 -9.05
C THR A 41 23.26 14.64 -8.11
N GLY A 42 22.92 14.63 -6.81
CA GLY A 42 23.58 15.45 -5.80
C GLY A 42 23.10 16.89 -5.71
N SER A 43 22.05 17.30 -6.44
CA SER A 43 21.42 18.64 -6.30
C SER A 43 20.55 18.78 -5.06
N GLY A 44 20.29 17.70 -4.32
CA GLY A 44 19.43 17.69 -3.11
C GLY A 44 17.94 17.63 -3.45
N LYS A 45 17.54 16.79 -4.40
CA LYS A 45 16.15 16.57 -4.80
C LYS A 45 15.25 16.25 -3.62
N THR A 46 15.69 15.39 -2.68
CA THR A 46 14.91 15.01 -1.48
C THR A 46 14.60 16.22 -0.61
N MET A 47 15.59 17.10 -0.37
CA MET A 47 15.40 18.33 0.39
C MET A 47 14.43 19.29 -0.31
N ALA A 48 14.49 19.36 -1.64
CA ALA A 48 13.56 20.19 -2.42
C ALA A 48 12.13 19.63 -2.36
N MET A 49 11.94 18.30 -2.43
CA MET A 49 10.65 17.66 -2.22
C MET A 49 10.10 17.96 -0.82
N ALA A 50 10.92 17.75 0.24
CA ALA A 50 10.53 18.02 1.63
C ALA A 50 10.10 19.47 1.83
N ARG A 51 10.89 20.42 1.34
CA ARG A 51 10.53 21.85 1.44
C ARG A 51 9.26 22.19 0.68
N THR A 52 9.04 21.58 -0.49
CA THR A 52 7.80 21.77 -1.25
C THR A 52 6.60 21.24 -0.47
N VAL A 53 6.70 20.05 0.16
CA VAL A 53 5.65 19.50 1.02
C VAL A 53 5.33 20.46 2.18
N GLU A 54 6.34 21.01 2.84
CA GLU A 54 6.14 21.99 3.91
C GLU A 54 5.44 23.27 3.42
N ILE A 55 5.74 23.73 2.21
CA ILE A 55 5.07 24.92 1.62
C ILE A 55 3.59 24.65 1.34
N VAL A 56 3.28 23.50 0.73
CA VAL A 56 1.94 23.21 0.20
C VAL A 56 1.01 22.53 1.20
N GLN A 57 1.56 21.90 2.25
CA GLN A 57 0.78 21.30 3.35
C GLN A 57 -0.24 20.24 2.90
N LYS A 58 0.08 19.42 1.90
CA LYS A 58 -0.81 18.38 1.38
C LYS A 58 -0.33 16.99 1.76
N PRO A 59 -1.24 16.03 2.04
CA PRO A 59 -0.88 14.63 2.09
C PRO A 59 -0.11 14.25 0.82
N THR A 60 1.00 13.55 0.99
CA THR A 60 1.96 13.36 -0.11
C THR A 60 2.31 11.90 -0.30
N LEU A 61 2.34 11.45 -1.54
CA LEU A 61 2.94 10.16 -1.95
C LEU A 61 4.23 10.42 -2.73
N VAL A 62 5.29 9.72 -2.37
CA VAL A 62 6.54 9.65 -3.14
C VAL A 62 6.65 8.25 -3.74
N LEU A 63 6.50 8.14 -5.05
CA LEU A 63 6.57 6.87 -5.78
C LEU A 63 8.00 6.62 -6.24
N CYS A 64 8.57 5.47 -5.84
CA CYS A 64 9.92 5.02 -6.17
C CYS A 64 9.88 3.74 -6.99
N HIS A 65 10.87 3.54 -7.87
CA HIS A 65 10.91 2.36 -8.74
C HIS A 65 11.41 1.08 -8.06
N ASN A 66 12.03 1.15 -6.86
CA ASN A 66 12.45 -0.03 -6.10
C ASN A 66 12.39 0.16 -4.58
N LYS A 67 12.47 -0.97 -3.83
CA LYS A 67 12.38 -0.98 -2.37
C LYS A 67 13.55 -0.27 -1.68
N THR A 68 14.76 -0.41 -2.21
CA THR A 68 15.99 0.14 -1.59
C THR A 68 15.95 1.66 -1.60
N LEU A 69 15.64 2.26 -2.76
CA LEU A 69 15.48 3.70 -2.88
C LEU A 69 14.33 4.21 -2.01
N ALA A 70 13.21 3.49 -1.99
CA ALA A 70 12.08 3.86 -1.14
C ALA A 70 12.45 3.82 0.34
N ALA A 71 13.25 2.85 0.80
CA ALA A 71 13.72 2.78 2.19
C ALA A 71 14.65 3.96 2.54
N GLN A 72 15.58 4.28 1.63
CA GLN A 72 16.47 5.42 1.81
C GLN A 72 15.68 6.73 1.90
N LEU A 73 14.79 7.00 0.96
CA LEU A 73 13.97 8.21 0.96
C LEU A 73 13.07 8.30 2.19
N CYS A 74 12.48 7.16 2.62
CA CYS A 74 11.67 7.14 3.84
C CYS A 74 12.49 7.52 5.07
N ALA A 75 13.74 7.03 5.20
CA ALA A 75 14.63 7.40 6.28
C ALA A 75 14.96 8.91 6.24
N GLU A 76 15.32 9.45 5.07
CA GLU A 76 15.60 10.87 4.88
C GLU A 76 14.37 11.74 5.24
N PHE A 77 13.17 11.36 4.78
CA PHE A 77 11.95 12.10 5.12
C PHE A 77 11.58 12.02 6.61
N ARG A 78 11.85 10.91 7.29
CA ARG A 78 11.67 10.81 8.75
C ARG A 78 12.57 11.76 9.52
N GLU A 79 13.81 11.97 9.05
CA GLU A 79 14.70 12.98 9.62
C GLU A 79 14.18 14.39 9.36
N PHE A 80 13.64 14.66 8.17
CA PHE A 80 13.06 15.96 7.82
C PHE A 80 11.74 16.28 8.53
N PHE A 81 10.94 15.25 8.84
CA PHE A 81 9.60 15.39 9.42
C PHE A 81 9.42 14.51 10.67
N PRO A 82 10.20 14.74 11.73
CA PRO A 82 10.19 13.88 12.92
C PRO A 82 8.86 13.89 13.71
N GLU A 83 8.03 14.94 13.55
CA GLU A 83 6.73 15.07 14.22
C GLU A 83 5.54 14.64 13.35
N ASN A 84 5.77 14.36 12.06
CA ASN A 84 4.74 14.04 11.09
C ASN A 84 4.68 12.53 10.78
N ALA A 85 3.60 12.06 10.17
CA ALA A 85 3.46 10.67 9.78
C ALA A 85 4.24 10.41 8.47
N VAL A 86 5.43 9.84 8.59
CA VAL A 86 6.24 9.40 7.44
C VAL A 86 6.24 7.89 7.39
N GLU A 87 5.49 7.33 6.43
CA GLU A 87 5.21 5.91 6.35
C GLU A 87 5.79 5.26 5.10
N TYR A 88 5.94 3.92 5.15
CA TYR A 88 6.60 3.13 4.13
C TYR A 88 5.67 2.07 3.56
N PHE A 89 5.43 2.10 2.25
CA PHE A 89 4.51 1.18 1.59
C PHE A 89 5.13 0.50 0.37
N VAL A 90 5.68 -0.69 0.57
CA VAL A 90 6.27 -1.50 -0.50
C VAL A 90 5.68 -2.92 -0.51
N SER A 91 6.07 -3.76 -1.45
CA SER A 91 5.69 -5.17 -1.44
C SER A 91 6.20 -5.85 -0.16
N TYR A 92 5.31 -6.50 0.58
CA TYR A 92 5.62 -7.19 1.85
C TYR A 92 6.21 -8.59 1.68
N PHE A 93 6.50 -9.01 0.43
CA PHE A 93 7.15 -10.28 0.18
C PHE A 93 8.68 -10.15 0.21
N ASP A 94 9.35 -10.97 1.02
CA ASP A 94 10.80 -11.19 0.92
C ASP A 94 11.13 -12.08 -0.27
N TYR A 95 10.29 -13.10 -0.47
CA TYR A 95 10.29 -13.96 -1.64
C TYR A 95 8.87 -14.05 -2.20
N TYR A 96 8.75 -13.96 -3.52
CA TYR A 96 7.47 -14.06 -4.20
C TYR A 96 7.60 -14.79 -5.53
N GLN A 97 7.03 -15.99 -5.59
CA GLN A 97 6.78 -16.73 -6.82
C GLN A 97 5.28 -16.67 -7.11
N PRO A 98 4.86 -15.93 -8.14
CA PRO A 98 3.45 -15.88 -8.50
C PRO A 98 2.99 -17.24 -9.05
N GLU A 99 1.73 -17.57 -8.77
CA GLU A 99 1.06 -18.69 -9.39
C GLU A 99 1.06 -18.52 -10.92
N ALA A 100 1.46 -19.55 -11.66
CA ALA A 100 1.52 -19.53 -13.12
C ALA A 100 1.27 -20.90 -13.71
N TYR A 101 0.82 -20.94 -14.96
CA TYR A 101 0.69 -22.17 -15.73
C TYR A 101 1.34 -22.02 -17.09
N ILE A 102 2.24 -22.98 -17.40
CA ILE A 102 2.96 -23.05 -18.67
C ILE A 102 2.32 -24.17 -19.51
N ALA A 103 1.45 -23.80 -20.41
CA ALA A 103 0.66 -24.76 -21.21
C ALA A 103 1.53 -25.66 -22.11
N SER A 104 2.67 -25.17 -22.61
CA SER A 104 3.57 -25.91 -23.49
C SER A 104 4.24 -27.12 -22.81
N THR A 105 4.40 -27.07 -21.48
CA THR A 105 5.04 -28.13 -20.68
C THR A 105 4.08 -28.77 -19.68
N ASP A 106 2.79 -28.39 -19.69
CA ASP A 106 1.78 -28.78 -18.69
C ASP A 106 2.30 -28.60 -17.25
N THR A 107 2.97 -27.47 -17.00
CA THR A 107 3.61 -27.21 -15.71
C THR A 107 2.82 -26.16 -14.95
N PHE A 108 2.24 -26.55 -13.81
CA PHE A 108 1.66 -25.64 -12.85
C PHE A 108 2.72 -25.22 -11.82
N ILE A 109 2.91 -23.93 -11.67
CA ILE A 109 3.76 -23.31 -10.68
C ILE A 109 2.85 -22.79 -9.56
N GLU A 110 2.94 -23.41 -8.40
CA GLU A 110 2.17 -22.97 -7.24
C GLU A 110 2.71 -21.63 -6.72
N LYS A 111 1.80 -20.80 -6.17
CA LYS A 111 2.19 -19.57 -5.48
C LYS A 111 3.04 -19.94 -4.27
N ASP A 112 4.26 -19.42 -4.22
CA ASP A 112 5.14 -19.52 -3.05
C ASP A 112 5.55 -18.12 -2.62
N SER A 113 5.43 -17.82 -1.33
CA SER A 113 5.73 -16.48 -0.83
C SER A 113 6.11 -16.50 0.64
N SER A 114 7.11 -15.72 0.97
CA SER A 114 7.51 -15.41 2.33
C SER A 114 7.14 -13.96 2.64
N ILE A 115 6.33 -13.77 3.68
CA ILE A 115 5.86 -12.45 4.10
C ILE A 115 6.83 -11.88 5.12
N ASN A 116 7.26 -10.65 4.91
CA ASN A 116 8.00 -9.85 5.88
C ASN A 116 6.99 -9.17 6.81
N GLU A 117 6.94 -9.65 8.05
CA GLU A 117 5.99 -9.15 9.05
C GLU A 117 6.19 -7.67 9.38
N GLU A 118 7.43 -7.17 9.33
CA GLU A 118 7.72 -5.78 9.59
C GLU A 118 7.20 -4.88 8.46
N ILE A 119 7.37 -5.30 7.19
CA ILE A 119 6.81 -4.55 6.06
C ILE A 119 5.27 -4.63 6.08
N GLU A 120 4.67 -5.76 6.48
CA GLU A 120 3.21 -5.86 6.65
C GLU A 120 2.72 -4.85 7.71
N ARG A 121 3.41 -4.73 8.84
CA ARG A 121 3.15 -3.74 9.88
C ARG A 121 3.18 -2.31 9.33
N LEU A 122 4.24 -1.95 8.61
CA LEU A 122 4.39 -0.62 8.01
C LEU A 122 3.29 -0.30 6.98
N ARG A 123 2.81 -1.29 6.25
CA ARG A 123 1.67 -1.11 5.33
C ARG A 123 0.37 -0.82 6.06
N HIS A 124 0.12 -1.48 7.19
CA HIS A 124 -1.03 -1.16 8.06
C HIS A 124 -0.90 0.24 8.67
N ALA A 125 0.27 0.60 9.18
CA ALA A 125 0.54 1.95 9.68
C ALA A 125 0.26 3.02 8.59
N THR A 126 0.67 2.76 7.35
CA THR A 126 0.42 3.65 6.21
C THR A 126 -1.09 3.90 5.99
N THR A 127 -1.89 2.84 5.88
CA THR A 127 -3.34 2.99 5.61
C THR A 127 -4.06 3.66 6.76
N GLN A 128 -3.68 3.37 7.99
CA GLN A 128 -4.25 4.01 9.17
C GLN A 128 -3.86 5.49 9.27
N ALA A 129 -2.59 5.82 9.03
CA ALA A 129 -2.13 7.21 9.00
C ALA A 129 -2.91 8.05 7.97
N LEU A 130 -3.12 7.52 6.76
CA LEU A 130 -3.90 8.20 5.72
C LEU A 130 -5.36 8.47 6.13
N LEU A 131 -5.95 7.57 6.91
CA LEU A 131 -7.34 7.69 7.36
C LEU A 131 -7.51 8.59 8.60
N THR A 132 -6.44 8.80 9.38
CA THR A 132 -6.51 9.48 10.67
C THR A 132 -5.75 10.80 10.74
N ARG A 133 -4.78 11.03 9.84
CA ARG A 133 -3.87 12.19 9.90
C ARG A 133 -3.81 12.94 8.56
N PRO A 134 -3.94 14.28 8.56
CA PRO A 134 -3.78 15.09 7.36
C PRO A 134 -2.31 15.35 6.99
N ASP A 135 -1.37 15.16 7.92
CA ASP A 135 0.07 15.43 7.78
C ASP A 135 0.85 14.13 7.46
N THR A 136 0.36 13.39 6.46
CA THR A 136 0.89 12.07 6.10
C THR A 136 1.72 12.14 4.81
N LEU A 137 2.97 11.66 4.89
CA LEU A 137 3.88 11.48 3.75
C LEU A 137 4.19 10.00 3.60
N ILE A 138 3.82 9.43 2.45
CA ILE A 138 4.05 8.02 2.14
C ILE A 138 5.18 7.88 1.13
N VAL A 139 6.15 7.02 1.41
CA VAL A 139 7.13 6.59 0.42
C VAL A 139 6.79 5.17 -0.03
N ALA A 140 6.49 4.99 -1.30
CA ALA A 140 5.99 3.73 -1.82
C ALA A 140 6.73 3.26 -3.08
N SER A 141 6.73 1.94 -3.28
CA SER A 141 7.05 1.35 -4.59
C SER A 141 5.78 1.20 -5.43
N VAL A 142 5.93 0.69 -6.64
CA VAL A 142 4.80 0.40 -7.55
C VAL A 142 3.73 -0.51 -6.93
N SER A 143 4.01 -1.17 -5.80
CA SER A 143 3.00 -1.95 -5.06
C SER A 143 1.80 -1.12 -4.60
N CYS A 144 1.89 0.22 -4.58
CA CYS A 144 0.79 1.13 -4.23
C CYS A 144 -0.38 1.10 -5.23
N ILE A 145 -0.14 0.66 -6.49
CA ILE A 145 -1.20 0.53 -7.51
C ILE A 145 -1.84 -0.86 -7.54
N TYR A 146 -1.41 -1.79 -6.69
CA TYR A 146 -2.00 -3.13 -6.60
C TYR A 146 -3.21 -3.15 -5.66
N GLY A 147 -4.11 -4.10 -5.93
CA GLY A 147 -5.33 -4.28 -5.17
C GLY A 147 -5.13 -4.30 -3.66
N LEU A 148 -5.91 -3.49 -2.97
CA LEU A 148 -6.05 -3.40 -1.52
C LEU A 148 -7.53 -3.51 -1.17
N GLY A 149 -7.89 -3.68 0.09
CA GLY A 149 -9.29 -3.64 0.51
C GLY A 149 -9.93 -2.26 0.30
N SER A 150 -11.25 -2.20 0.35
CA SER A 150 -12.01 -0.95 0.26
C SER A 150 -11.71 -0.05 1.47
N PRO A 151 -11.32 1.23 1.30
CA PRO A 151 -11.11 2.15 2.41
C PRO A 151 -12.36 2.33 3.28
N SER A 152 -13.54 2.38 2.65
CA SER A 152 -14.82 2.54 3.35
C SER A 152 -15.16 1.30 4.20
N ASP A 153 -14.90 0.08 3.71
CA ASP A 153 -15.13 -1.13 4.48
C ASP A 153 -14.12 -1.26 5.62
N TYR A 154 -12.87 -0.89 5.37
CA TYR A 154 -11.81 -0.87 6.38
C TYR A 154 -12.15 0.07 7.54
N MET A 155 -12.65 1.29 7.24
CA MET A 155 -13.12 2.25 8.25
C MET A 155 -14.40 1.78 8.94
N ALA A 156 -15.39 1.24 8.22
CA ALA A 156 -16.65 0.77 8.81
C ALA A 156 -16.44 -0.38 9.81
N MET A 157 -15.41 -1.19 9.58
CA MET A 157 -15.03 -2.28 10.49
C MET A 157 -14.22 -1.79 11.69
N SER A 158 -13.64 -0.59 11.69
CA SER A 158 -12.89 -0.05 12.82
C SER A 158 -13.77 0.15 14.07
N ALA A 159 -13.15 0.26 15.22
CA ALA A 159 -13.83 0.54 16.50
C ALA A 159 -13.09 1.65 17.23
N GLU A 160 -13.78 2.73 17.53
CA GLU A 160 -13.30 3.78 18.42
C GLU A 160 -13.79 3.48 19.85
N ILE A 161 -12.90 3.54 20.83
CA ILE A 161 -13.19 3.28 22.24
C ILE A 161 -12.63 4.44 23.05
N LYS A 162 -13.45 5.01 23.93
CA LYS A 162 -13.08 6.13 24.81
C LYS A 162 -13.28 5.77 26.26
N VAL A 163 -12.50 6.36 27.14
CA VAL A 163 -12.72 6.29 28.57
C VAL A 163 -14.08 6.89 28.91
N GLY A 164 -14.88 6.14 29.63
CA GLY A 164 -16.26 6.49 29.98
C GLY A 164 -17.32 5.95 29.02
N ASP A 165 -16.95 5.31 27.92
CA ASP A 165 -17.92 4.64 27.05
C ASP A 165 -18.57 3.45 27.76
N GLU A 166 -19.87 3.24 27.50
CA GLU A 166 -20.60 2.02 27.88
C GLU A 166 -20.60 1.05 26.69
N ILE A 167 -19.86 -0.03 26.80
CA ILE A 167 -19.64 -1.00 25.71
C ILE A 167 -19.90 -2.41 26.23
N ASP A 168 -20.86 -3.12 25.62
CA ASP A 168 -20.99 -4.56 25.83
C ASP A 168 -19.68 -5.25 25.41
N ARG A 169 -18.96 -5.76 26.43
CA ARG A 169 -17.68 -6.41 26.26
C ARG A 169 -17.74 -7.60 25.30
N ASP A 170 -18.80 -8.42 25.40
CA ASP A 170 -18.91 -9.60 24.52
C ASP A 170 -19.19 -9.21 23.07
N ALA A 171 -19.90 -8.10 22.84
CA ALA A 171 -20.06 -7.53 21.50
C ALA A 171 -18.73 -7.02 20.95
N LEU A 172 -17.91 -6.35 21.78
CA LEU A 172 -16.58 -5.89 21.39
C LEU A 172 -15.64 -7.07 21.04
N LEU A 173 -15.67 -8.16 21.81
CA LEU A 173 -14.89 -9.35 21.53
C LEU A 173 -15.29 -10.02 20.21
N ARG A 174 -16.59 -10.09 19.91
CA ARG A 174 -17.08 -10.56 18.61
C ARG A 174 -16.60 -9.65 17.50
N LYS A 175 -16.69 -8.34 17.67
CA LYS A 175 -16.19 -7.37 16.69
C LYS A 175 -14.69 -7.54 16.42
N LEU A 176 -13.87 -7.83 17.43
CA LEU A 176 -12.43 -8.12 17.23
C LEU A 176 -12.22 -9.37 16.36
N VAL A 177 -13.02 -10.43 16.54
CA VAL A 177 -12.95 -11.62 15.69
C VAL A 177 -13.38 -11.31 14.26
N ASP A 178 -14.46 -10.54 14.09
CA ASP A 178 -14.91 -10.06 12.76
C ASP A 178 -13.84 -9.21 12.08
N MET A 179 -13.07 -8.43 12.84
CA MET A 179 -11.90 -7.65 12.38
C MET A 179 -10.66 -8.52 12.11
N GLN A 180 -10.79 -9.85 12.20
CA GLN A 180 -9.72 -10.85 11.98
C GLN A 180 -8.60 -10.83 13.02
N TYR A 181 -8.86 -10.31 14.24
CA TYR A 181 -7.99 -10.55 15.39
C TYR A 181 -8.17 -11.98 15.92
N ARG A 182 -7.08 -12.59 16.37
CA ARG A 182 -7.12 -13.93 16.95
C ARG A 182 -7.01 -13.86 18.48
N ARG A 183 -7.83 -14.60 19.19
CA ARG A 183 -7.67 -14.74 20.63
C ARG A 183 -6.44 -15.59 20.96
N ASN A 184 -5.57 -15.07 21.79
CA ASN A 184 -4.40 -15.79 22.28
C ASN A 184 -4.11 -15.40 23.73
N ASP A 185 -4.57 -16.23 24.66
CA ASP A 185 -4.44 -15.96 26.09
C ASP A 185 -3.01 -16.22 26.64
N LEU A 186 -2.17 -16.91 25.89
CA LEU A 186 -0.80 -17.26 26.30
C LEU A 186 0.22 -16.21 25.86
N ASN A 187 0.20 -15.83 24.60
CA ASN A 187 1.19 -14.94 24.00
C ASN A 187 0.50 -13.87 23.15
N LEU A 188 0.63 -12.61 23.54
CA LEU A 188 0.15 -11.49 22.73
C LEU A 188 1.19 -11.16 21.67
N VAL A 189 0.75 -11.14 20.43
CA VAL A 189 1.51 -10.71 19.25
C VAL A 189 0.60 -9.83 18.40
N ARG A 190 1.12 -9.17 17.39
CA ARG A 190 0.33 -8.32 16.47
C ARG A 190 -0.91 -9.06 15.94
N GLY A 191 -2.03 -8.38 15.91
CA GLY A 191 -3.32 -8.92 15.46
C GLY A 191 -3.91 -9.98 16.42
N THR A 192 -3.53 -9.95 17.70
CA THR A 192 -4.12 -10.82 18.71
C THR A 192 -4.67 -10.04 19.90
N PHE A 193 -5.61 -10.67 20.59
CA PHE A 193 -6.16 -10.15 21.83
C PHE A 193 -6.29 -11.25 22.89
N ARG A 194 -6.39 -10.85 24.15
CA ARG A 194 -6.74 -11.72 25.27
C ARG A 194 -7.63 -11.01 26.28
N VAL A 195 -8.34 -11.79 27.09
CA VAL A 195 -9.20 -11.29 28.15
C VAL A 195 -8.82 -11.93 29.46
N ARG A 196 -8.62 -11.12 30.50
CA ARG A 196 -8.32 -11.58 31.86
C ARG A 196 -9.19 -10.79 32.86
N GLY A 197 -10.21 -11.44 33.40
CA GLY A 197 -11.18 -10.76 34.26
C GLY A 197 -11.89 -9.63 33.51
N ASP A 198 -11.83 -8.42 34.05
CA ASP A 198 -12.42 -7.22 33.45
C ASP A 198 -11.46 -6.43 32.56
N THR A 199 -10.36 -7.06 32.12
CA THR A 199 -9.33 -6.43 31.28
C THR A 199 -9.29 -7.10 29.91
N LEU A 200 -9.42 -6.29 28.85
CA LEU A 200 -9.14 -6.65 27.46
C LEU A 200 -7.75 -6.10 27.09
N GLU A 201 -6.88 -6.97 26.60
CA GLU A 201 -5.60 -6.58 26.04
C GLU A 201 -5.52 -6.98 24.58
N PHE A 202 -5.04 -6.08 23.72
CA PHE A 202 -4.82 -6.37 22.30
C PHE A 202 -3.54 -5.68 21.81
N VAL A 203 -2.99 -6.22 20.73
CA VAL A 203 -1.87 -5.60 19.97
C VAL A 203 -2.37 -5.26 18.58
N GLY A 204 -2.31 -4.00 18.22
CA GLY A 204 -2.61 -3.52 16.87
C GLY A 204 -1.71 -4.19 15.82
N VAL A 205 -2.13 -4.17 14.56
CA VAL A 205 -1.31 -4.74 13.48
C VAL A 205 -0.21 -3.80 13.02
N GLU A 206 -0.33 -2.53 13.33
CA GLU A 206 0.58 -1.44 12.99
C GLU A 206 1.68 -1.19 14.03
N GLU A 207 1.54 -1.73 15.23
CA GLU A 207 2.42 -1.43 16.35
C GLU A 207 2.82 -2.67 17.16
N GLU A 208 3.77 -2.49 18.09
CA GLU A 208 4.26 -3.55 18.98
C GLU A 208 3.90 -3.30 20.45
N LEU A 209 2.99 -2.37 20.70
CA LEU A 209 2.54 -2.01 22.02
C LEU A 209 1.21 -2.71 22.32
N VAL A 210 1.01 -3.05 23.59
CA VAL A 210 -0.25 -3.63 24.08
C VAL A 210 -1.17 -2.51 24.53
N HIS A 211 -2.35 -2.44 23.95
CA HIS A 211 -3.45 -1.65 24.50
C HIS A 211 -4.18 -2.47 25.54
N ARG A 212 -4.28 -1.95 26.74
CA ARG A 212 -4.99 -2.54 27.85
C ARG A 212 -6.20 -1.68 28.17
N ILE A 213 -7.39 -2.24 27.99
CA ILE A 213 -8.68 -1.61 28.31
C ILE A 213 -9.21 -2.25 29.59
N GLU A 214 -9.42 -1.45 30.60
CA GLU A 214 -9.99 -1.87 31.89
C GLU A 214 -11.44 -1.49 31.96
N PHE A 215 -12.30 -2.46 32.32
CA PHE A 215 -13.74 -2.30 32.42
C PHE A 215 -14.19 -2.37 33.85
N PHE A 216 -15.22 -1.59 34.19
CA PHE A 216 -16.05 -1.80 35.35
C PHE A 216 -17.49 -2.07 34.91
N GLY A 217 -17.88 -3.35 34.91
CA GLY A 217 -19.10 -3.78 34.21
C GLY A 217 -18.93 -3.56 32.70
N ASP A 218 -19.78 -2.74 32.10
CA ASP A 218 -19.75 -2.37 30.69
C ASP A 218 -19.08 -0.98 30.44
N THR A 219 -18.64 -0.31 31.52
CA THR A 219 -18.02 1.02 31.43
C THR A 219 -16.50 0.88 31.28
N VAL A 220 -15.92 1.57 30.27
CA VAL A 220 -14.46 1.68 30.08
C VAL A 220 -13.88 2.63 31.11
N GLU A 221 -13.13 2.11 32.11
CA GLU A 221 -12.50 2.94 33.16
C GLU A 221 -11.18 3.53 32.76
N ALA A 222 -10.36 2.75 32.04
CA ALA A 222 -9.01 3.20 31.64
C ALA A 222 -8.56 2.54 30.36
N ILE A 223 -7.73 3.26 29.61
CA ILE A 223 -7.01 2.78 28.42
C ILE A 223 -5.52 3.04 28.63
N ASN A 224 -4.77 1.98 28.79
CA ASN A 224 -3.35 2.02 29.08
C ASN A 224 -2.55 1.39 27.92
N VAL A 225 -1.40 1.97 27.61
CA VAL A 225 -0.43 1.38 26.66
C VAL A 225 0.73 0.82 27.46
N VAL A 226 1.06 -0.45 27.22
CA VAL A 226 2.12 -1.14 27.94
C VAL A 226 3.10 -1.78 26.93
N ASN A 227 4.37 -1.87 27.33
CA ASN A 227 5.35 -2.59 26.56
C ASN A 227 5.09 -4.10 26.65
N ILE A 228 5.05 -4.78 25.51
CA ILE A 228 4.73 -6.21 25.42
C ILE A 228 5.74 -7.11 26.16
N LEU A 229 7.02 -6.70 26.16
CA LEU A 229 8.13 -7.49 26.72
C LEU A 229 8.33 -7.25 28.21
N THR A 230 8.29 -5.97 28.64
CA THR A 230 8.58 -5.60 30.02
C THR A 230 7.32 -5.47 30.88
N GLY A 231 6.15 -5.29 30.25
CA GLY A 231 4.88 -4.99 30.95
C GLY A 231 4.84 -3.58 31.56
N GLU A 232 5.84 -2.74 31.28
CA GLU A 232 5.91 -1.39 31.80
C GLU A 232 4.87 -0.48 31.12
N TYR A 233 4.30 0.42 31.92
CA TYR A 233 3.42 1.46 31.41
C TYR A 233 4.17 2.46 30.54
N VAL A 234 3.68 2.68 29.32
CA VAL A 234 4.23 3.65 28.37
C VAL A 234 3.44 4.96 28.47
N GLU A 235 2.12 4.90 28.36
CA GLU A 235 1.25 6.07 28.42
C GLU A 235 -0.19 5.68 28.79
N ASN A 236 -0.97 6.67 29.26
CA ASN A 236 -2.43 6.55 29.40
C ASN A 236 -3.09 7.29 28.23
N LYS A 237 -4.06 6.65 27.60
CA LYS A 237 -4.85 7.26 26.50
C LYS A 237 -6.27 7.52 26.99
N THR A 238 -6.87 8.56 26.43
CA THR A 238 -8.32 8.83 26.63
C THR A 238 -9.18 8.12 25.61
N GLU A 239 -8.58 7.73 24.49
CA GLU A 239 -9.23 7.03 23.38
C GLU A 239 -8.26 6.15 22.60
N VAL A 240 -8.77 5.12 21.95
CA VAL A 240 -8.04 4.27 21.03
C VAL A 240 -8.94 3.87 19.87
N THR A 241 -8.38 3.84 18.65
CA THR A 241 -9.07 3.31 17.48
C THR A 241 -8.45 1.98 17.10
N LEU A 242 -9.28 0.94 17.07
CA LEU A 242 -8.89 -0.38 16.58
C LEU A 242 -9.19 -0.45 15.08
N PHE A 243 -8.21 -0.87 14.32
CA PHE A 243 -8.35 -1.12 12.88
C PHE A 243 -8.33 -2.62 12.60
N PRO A 244 -8.94 -3.07 11.48
CA PRO A 244 -8.91 -4.47 11.09
C PRO A 244 -7.51 -5.05 10.95
N ALA A 245 -7.34 -6.32 11.33
CA ALA A 245 -6.06 -7.02 11.26
C ALA A 245 -5.65 -7.43 9.82
N LYS A 246 -6.51 -7.21 8.84
CA LYS A 246 -6.25 -7.48 7.41
C LYS A 246 -6.82 -6.34 6.55
N HIS A 247 -6.12 -6.02 5.45
CA HIS A 247 -6.62 -5.03 4.48
C HIS A 247 -7.84 -5.54 3.69
N PHE A 248 -7.84 -6.82 3.31
CA PHE A 248 -9.00 -7.48 2.72
C PHE A 248 -9.91 -7.98 3.84
N ILE A 249 -10.84 -7.16 4.22
CA ILE A 249 -11.88 -7.50 5.18
C ILE A 249 -13.24 -7.23 4.56
N THR A 250 -14.16 -8.15 4.78
CA THR A 250 -15.50 -8.07 4.20
C THR A 250 -16.54 -8.29 5.31
N PRO A 251 -17.43 -7.33 5.56
CA PRO A 251 -18.53 -7.52 6.49
C PRO A 251 -19.36 -8.76 6.16
N ASP A 252 -19.89 -9.46 7.17
CA ASP A 252 -20.61 -10.73 7.02
C ASP A 252 -21.71 -10.73 5.98
N GLU A 253 -22.50 -9.65 5.90
CA GLU A 253 -23.58 -9.54 4.89
C GLU A 253 -23.02 -9.50 3.48
N LYS A 254 -21.94 -8.76 3.26
CA LYS A 254 -21.25 -8.71 1.96
C LYS A 254 -20.57 -10.05 1.65
N LEU A 255 -20.01 -10.73 2.63
CA LEU A 255 -19.39 -12.04 2.47
C LEU A 255 -20.40 -13.07 1.99
N LYS A 256 -21.61 -13.11 2.55
CA LYS A 256 -22.69 -14.01 2.10
C LYS A 256 -23.10 -13.75 0.64
N LEU A 257 -23.19 -12.48 0.25
CA LEU A 257 -23.49 -12.10 -1.15
C LEU A 257 -22.33 -12.47 -2.08
N ALA A 258 -21.10 -12.29 -1.64
CA ALA A 258 -19.91 -12.66 -2.40
C ALA A 258 -19.84 -14.17 -2.64
N ILE A 259 -20.09 -15.00 -1.61
CA ILE A 259 -20.14 -16.46 -1.72
C ILE A 259 -21.18 -16.89 -2.76
N ALA A 260 -22.41 -16.37 -2.69
CA ALA A 260 -23.44 -16.67 -3.67
C ALA A 260 -23.06 -16.25 -5.10
N SER A 261 -22.41 -15.10 -5.25
CA SER A 261 -21.94 -14.60 -6.54
C SER A 261 -20.78 -15.44 -7.11
N ILE A 262 -19.87 -15.93 -6.26
CA ILE A 262 -18.78 -16.85 -6.66
C ILE A 262 -19.39 -18.21 -7.13
N GLU A 263 -20.39 -18.72 -6.43
CA GLU A 263 -21.09 -19.97 -6.83
C GLU A 263 -21.73 -19.84 -8.21
N ILE A 264 -22.38 -18.72 -8.48
CA ILE A 264 -22.99 -18.45 -9.80
C ILE A 264 -21.91 -18.44 -10.88
N GLU A 265 -20.84 -17.69 -10.70
CA GLU A 265 -19.72 -17.61 -11.66
C GLU A 265 -19.08 -18.99 -11.88
N LEU A 266 -18.92 -19.78 -10.81
CA LEU A 266 -18.42 -21.16 -10.91
C LEU A 266 -19.30 -22.01 -11.80
N GLN A 267 -20.61 -22.02 -11.59
CA GLN A 267 -21.53 -22.84 -12.39
C GLN A 267 -21.53 -22.42 -13.86
N GLU A 268 -21.50 -21.13 -14.14
CA GLU A 268 -21.39 -20.59 -15.49
C GLU A 268 -20.10 -21.06 -16.18
N ARG A 269 -18.96 -20.96 -15.47
CA ARG A 269 -17.66 -21.34 -16.01
C ARG A 269 -17.54 -22.84 -16.20
N LEU A 270 -18.05 -23.65 -15.28
CA LEU A 270 -18.08 -25.11 -15.41
C LEU A 270 -18.89 -25.54 -16.65
N LYS A 271 -20.03 -24.89 -16.90
CA LYS A 271 -20.82 -25.15 -18.13
C LYS A 271 -19.98 -24.86 -19.37
N VAL A 272 -19.29 -23.71 -19.45
CA VAL A 272 -18.43 -23.36 -20.59
C VAL A 272 -17.34 -24.42 -20.82
N PHE A 273 -16.70 -24.91 -19.79
CA PHE A 273 -15.65 -25.93 -19.90
C PHE A 273 -16.24 -27.29 -20.35
N ARG A 274 -17.38 -27.72 -19.78
CA ARG A 274 -18.02 -28.97 -20.11
C ARG A 274 -18.53 -28.97 -21.58
N ASP A 275 -19.14 -27.85 -22.00
CA ASP A 275 -19.62 -27.69 -23.39
C ASP A 275 -18.45 -27.69 -24.40
N ALA A 276 -17.26 -27.21 -23.97
CA ALA A 276 -16.03 -27.26 -24.78
C ALA A 276 -15.25 -28.59 -24.68
N GLY A 277 -15.73 -29.58 -23.91
CA GLY A 277 -15.05 -30.87 -23.71
C GLY A 277 -13.83 -30.78 -22.78
N LYS A 278 -13.61 -29.69 -22.10
CA LYS A 278 -12.49 -29.42 -21.16
C LYS A 278 -12.82 -29.95 -19.76
N LEU A 279 -12.91 -31.29 -19.64
CA LEU A 279 -13.36 -31.94 -18.40
C LEU A 279 -12.34 -31.82 -17.25
N LEU A 280 -11.05 -31.85 -17.57
CA LEU A 280 -10.00 -31.73 -16.58
C LEU A 280 -9.96 -30.32 -15.97
N GLU A 281 -10.10 -29.29 -16.81
CA GLU A 281 -10.16 -27.89 -16.38
C GLU A 281 -11.43 -27.64 -15.54
N ALA A 282 -12.56 -28.23 -15.92
CA ALA A 282 -13.79 -28.16 -15.14
C ALA A 282 -13.59 -28.78 -13.74
N GLN A 283 -13.00 -29.97 -13.65
CA GLN A 283 -12.76 -30.66 -12.38
C GLN A 283 -11.80 -29.88 -11.47
N ARG A 284 -10.68 -29.35 -12.03
CA ARG A 284 -9.72 -28.53 -11.28
C ARG A 284 -10.41 -27.30 -10.66
N LEU A 285 -11.15 -26.58 -11.49
CA LEU A 285 -11.84 -25.36 -11.06
C LEU A 285 -12.88 -25.65 -9.98
N GLU A 286 -13.70 -26.70 -10.19
CA GLU A 286 -14.75 -27.12 -9.26
C GLU A 286 -14.17 -27.48 -7.87
N MET A 287 -13.15 -28.32 -7.85
CA MET A 287 -12.50 -28.74 -6.60
C MET A 287 -11.88 -27.56 -5.84
N ARG A 288 -11.12 -26.72 -6.54
CA ARG A 288 -10.45 -25.58 -5.92
C ARG A 288 -11.42 -24.55 -5.39
N THR A 289 -12.40 -24.17 -6.22
CA THR A 289 -13.34 -23.12 -5.84
C THR A 289 -14.26 -23.55 -4.69
N ASN A 290 -14.73 -24.82 -4.70
CA ASN A 290 -15.53 -25.34 -3.58
C ASN A 290 -14.74 -25.35 -2.26
N TYR A 291 -13.49 -25.78 -2.30
CA TYR A 291 -12.62 -25.72 -1.12
C TYR A 291 -12.47 -24.27 -0.59
N ASP A 292 -12.21 -23.32 -1.47
CA ASP A 292 -12.08 -21.90 -1.11
C ASP A 292 -13.42 -21.35 -0.55
N LEU A 293 -14.57 -21.76 -1.10
CA LEU A 293 -15.92 -21.40 -0.61
C LEU A 293 -16.18 -21.95 0.80
N ASP A 294 -15.79 -23.20 1.07
CA ASP A 294 -15.95 -23.80 2.39
C ASP A 294 -15.10 -23.04 3.44
N MET A 295 -13.86 -22.68 3.09
CA MET A 295 -13.01 -21.84 3.96
C MET A 295 -13.61 -20.45 4.21
N LEU A 296 -14.20 -19.82 3.18
CA LEU A 296 -14.88 -18.52 3.34
C LEU A 296 -16.10 -18.62 4.26
N ARG A 297 -16.88 -19.74 4.22
CA ARG A 297 -18.03 -19.96 5.10
C ARG A 297 -17.63 -20.19 6.54
N GLU A 298 -16.63 -21.01 6.78
CA GLU A 298 -16.24 -21.45 8.12
C GLU A 298 -15.34 -20.46 8.87
N VAL A 299 -14.44 -19.81 8.14
CA VAL A 299 -13.37 -18.99 8.72
C VAL A 299 -13.44 -17.51 8.27
N GLY A 300 -14.26 -17.20 7.25
CA GLY A 300 -14.34 -15.87 6.65
C GLY A 300 -13.12 -15.51 5.77
N TYR A 301 -12.21 -16.47 5.50
CA TYR A 301 -10.97 -16.25 4.77
C TYR A 301 -10.50 -17.54 4.08
N CYS A 302 -9.85 -17.41 2.91
CA CYS A 302 -9.17 -18.51 2.24
C CYS A 302 -7.80 -18.07 1.69
N ASN A 303 -6.91 -19.04 1.42
CA ASN A 303 -5.65 -18.75 0.76
C ASN A 303 -5.87 -18.30 -0.68
N GLY A 304 -5.35 -17.12 -1.05
CA GLY A 304 -5.60 -16.53 -2.35
C GLY A 304 -6.94 -15.79 -2.43
N VAL A 305 -7.47 -15.35 -1.29
CA VAL A 305 -8.74 -14.58 -1.17
C VAL A 305 -8.77 -13.38 -2.11
N GLU A 306 -7.63 -12.81 -2.43
CA GLU A 306 -7.48 -11.73 -3.39
C GLU A 306 -8.01 -12.05 -4.79
N ASN A 307 -8.04 -13.34 -5.20
CA ASN A 307 -8.60 -13.75 -6.49
C ASN A 307 -10.13 -13.60 -6.56
N TYR A 308 -10.78 -13.46 -5.39
CA TYR A 308 -12.21 -13.19 -5.24
C TYR A 308 -12.52 -11.75 -4.89
N SER A 309 -11.53 -10.85 -4.95
CA SER A 309 -11.63 -9.45 -4.51
C SER A 309 -12.80 -8.70 -5.16
N ARG A 310 -13.13 -8.97 -6.43
CA ARG A 310 -14.29 -8.40 -7.12
C ARG A 310 -15.60 -8.71 -6.39
N HIS A 311 -15.82 -9.98 -6.06
CA HIS A 311 -17.03 -10.44 -5.37
C HIS A 311 -17.09 -9.91 -3.94
N LEU A 312 -15.97 -9.99 -3.21
CA LEU A 312 -15.87 -9.54 -1.82
C LEU A 312 -16.11 -8.03 -1.65
N THR A 313 -15.76 -7.25 -2.66
CA THR A 313 -15.99 -5.80 -2.66
C THR A 313 -17.28 -5.39 -3.39
N GLY A 314 -18.02 -6.33 -3.97
CA GLY A 314 -19.26 -6.07 -4.72
C GLY A 314 -19.08 -5.25 -5.98
N ARG A 315 -17.87 -5.29 -6.61
CA ARG A 315 -17.56 -4.51 -7.80
C ARG A 315 -18.06 -5.19 -9.08
N GLU A 316 -18.38 -4.36 -10.08
CA GLU A 316 -18.71 -4.84 -11.42
C GLU A 316 -17.47 -5.45 -12.12
N PRO A 317 -17.67 -6.42 -13.03
CA PRO A 317 -16.60 -6.98 -13.84
C PRO A 317 -15.81 -5.90 -14.59
N GLY A 318 -14.47 -5.98 -14.53
CA GLY A 318 -13.57 -5.03 -15.20
C GLY A 318 -13.42 -3.66 -14.52
N SER A 319 -14.15 -3.40 -13.43
CA SER A 319 -14.03 -2.13 -12.70
C SER A 319 -12.64 -1.94 -12.08
N THR A 320 -12.29 -0.70 -11.82
CA THR A 320 -11.02 -0.31 -11.18
C THR A 320 -10.93 -0.90 -9.77
N PRO A 321 -9.86 -1.66 -9.44
CA PRO A 321 -9.66 -2.19 -8.09
C PRO A 321 -9.27 -1.09 -7.11
N TRP A 322 -9.71 -1.22 -5.85
CA TRP A 322 -9.23 -0.37 -4.76
C TRP A 322 -7.73 -0.59 -4.53
N CYS A 323 -6.97 0.50 -4.39
CA CYS A 323 -5.53 0.46 -4.13
C CYS A 323 -5.14 1.50 -3.06
N LEU A 324 -3.84 1.70 -2.79
CA LEU A 324 -3.41 2.69 -1.80
C LEU A 324 -3.86 4.12 -2.15
N LEU A 325 -3.96 4.45 -3.43
CA LEU A 325 -4.34 5.79 -3.87
C LEU A 325 -5.76 6.17 -3.44
N ASP A 326 -6.64 5.19 -3.24
CA ASP A 326 -8.02 5.40 -2.79
C ASP A 326 -8.12 5.74 -1.29
N PHE A 327 -7.04 5.55 -0.52
CA PHE A 327 -6.96 5.96 0.89
C PHE A 327 -6.60 7.44 1.05
N PHE A 328 -6.08 8.08 0.00
CA PHE A 328 -5.78 9.51 0.03
C PHE A 328 -7.05 10.37 -0.04
N PRO A 329 -7.05 11.56 0.60
CA PRO A 329 -8.11 12.53 0.38
C PRO A 329 -8.08 13.05 -1.07
N LYS A 330 -9.11 13.78 -1.49
CA LYS A 330 -9.18 14.30 -2.86
C LYS A 330 -8.03 15.28 -3.21
N ASP A 331 -7.57 16.05 -2.24
CA ASP A 331 -6.49 17.03 -2.42
C ASP A 331 -5.18 16.49 -1.84
N TRP A 332 -4.37 15.88 -2.69
CA TRP A 332 -3.10 15.29 -2.36
C TRP A 332 -2.05 15.51 -3.45
N LEU A 333 -0.78 15.30 -3.13
CA LEU A 333 0.36 15.52 -4.01
C LEU A 333 1.11 14.21 -4.27
N LEU A 334 1.46 13.97 -5.54
CA LEU A 334 2.35 12.89 -5.94
C LEU A 334 3.71 13.43 -6.37
N PHE A 335 4.79 12.91 -5.81
CA PHE A 335 6.11 12.95 -6.41
C PHE A 335 6.41 11.60 -7.07
N VAL A 336 6.81 11.60 -8.34
CA VAL A 336 7.31 10.40 -9.02
C VAL A 336 8.82 10.52 -9.11
N ASP A 337 9.50 9.86 -8.18
CA ASP A 337 10.97 9.90 -8.14
C ASP A 337 11.56 8.99 -9.23
N GLU A 338 12.66 9.46 -9.84
CA GLU A 338 13.26 8.87 -11.03
C GLU A 338 12.19 8.51 -12.08
N SER A 339 11.37 9.49 -12.44
CA SER A 339 10.13 9.33 -13.24
C SER A 339 10.37 8.61 -14.56
N HIS A 340 11.54 8.82 -15.19
CA HIS A 340 11.96 8.14 -16.42
C HIS A 340 12.06 6.60 -16.27
N VAL A 341 12.15 6.06 -15.03
CA VAL A 341 12.11 4.63 -14.73
C VAL A 341 10.74 4.25 -14.14
N SER A 342 10.21 5.05 -13.20
CA SER A 342 9.01 4.73 -12.45
C SER A 342 7.76 4.69 -13.32
N LEU A 343 7.60 5.61 -14.27
CA LEU A 343 6.42 5.64 -15.16
C LEU A 343 6.36 4.45 -16.13
N PRO A 344 7.43 4.07 -16.83
CA PRO A 344 7.45 2.83 -17.62
C PRO A 344 7.14 1.59 -16.81
N GLN A 345 7.57 1.53 -15.55
CA GLN A 345 7.23 0.43 -14.65
C GLN A 345 5.72 0.37 -14.37
N VAL A 346 5.08 1.49 -14.06
CA VAL A 346 3.61 1.56 -13.88
C VAL A 346 2.89 1.08 -15.14
N HIS A 347 3.32 1.50 -16.33
CA HIS A 347 2.75 1.05 -17.60
C HIS A 347 2.85 -0.46 -17.80
N GLY A 348 3.98 -1.08 -17.44
CA GLY A 348 4.25 -2.50 -17.69
C GLY A 348 3.49 -3.46 -16.77
N MET A 349 3.11 -3.03 -15.55
CA MET A 349 2.59 -3.91 -14.51
C MET A 349 1.30 -4.62 -14.90
N PHE A 350 0.34 -3.91 -15.46
CA PHE A 350 -0.97 -4.46 -15.83
C PHE A 350 -0.84 -5.58 -16.87
N HIS A 351 -0.08 -5.36 -17.93
CA HIS A 351 0.01 -6.32 -19.05
C HIS A 351 0.67 -7.64 -18.65
N GLY A 352 1.71 -7.58 -17.81
CA GLY A 352 2.39 -8.77 -17.30
C GLY A 352 1.49 -9.62 -16.39
N ASP A 353 0.79 -8.99 -15.46
CA ASP A 353 -0.14 -9.69 -14.55
C ASP A 353 -1.31 -10.31 -15.30
N ARG A 354 -1.91 -9.58 -16.26
CA ARG A 354 -3.01 -10.05 -17.08
C ARG A 354 -2.66 -11.29 -17.90
N ALA A 355 -1.52 -11.26 -18.61
CA ALA A 355 -1.09 -12.39 -19.44
C ALA A 355 -0.93 -13.68 -18.62
N ARG A 356 -0.32 -13.60 -17.45
CA ARG A 356 -0.14 -14.72 -16.52
C ARG A 356 -1.51 -15.27 -16.04
N LYS A 357 -2.41 -14.41 -15.60
CA LYS A 357 -3.72 -14.80 -15.08
C LYS A 357 -4.66 -15.35 -16.18
N MET A 358 -4.57 -14.84 -17.39
CA MET A 358 -5.33 -15.41 -18.52
C MET A 358 -5.03 -16.89 -18.71
N SER A 359 -3.75 -17.30 -18.65
CA SER A 359 -3.38 -18.73 -18.72
C SER A 359 -4.02 -19.56 -17.61
N LEU A 360 -4.05 -19.05 -16.36
CA LEU A 360 -4.67 -19.73 -15.22
C LEU A 360 -6.20 -19.90 -15.41
N VAL A 361 -6.87 -18.88 -15.92
CA VAL A 361 -8.33 -18.90 -16.17
C VAL A 361 -8.69 -19.82 -17.32
N GLU A 362 -7.91 -19.82 -18.42
CA GLU A 362 -8.16 -20.66 -19.60
C GLU A 362 -7.97 -22.15 -19.32
N HIS A 363 -7.14 -22.51 -18.32
CA HIS A 363 -6.83 -23.89 -17.97
C HIS A 363 -7.45 -24.35 -16.64
N GLY A 364 -8.46 -23.62 -16.14
CA GLY A 364 -9.28 -24.05 -15.00
C GLY A 364 -8.62 -23.97 -13.63
N PHE A 365 -7.57 -23.17 -13.46
CA PHE A 365 -6.94 -22.94 -12.16
C PHE A 365 -7.61 -21.82 -11.38
N ARG A 366 -8.22 -20.82 -12.07
CA ARG A 366 -8.89 -19.69 -11.45
C ARG A 366 -10.18 -19.33 -12.21
N LEU A 367 -11.12 -18.71 -11.48
CA LEU A 367 -12.32 -18.10 -12.06
C LEU A 367 -11.94 -16.87 -12.90
N PRO A 368 -12.77 -16.48 -13.90
CA PRO A 368 -12.57 -15.23 -14.66
C PRO A 368 -12.42 -13.98 -13.79
N SER A 369 -13.11 -13.90 -12.66
CA SER A 369 -13.02 -12.81 -11.68
C SER A 369 -11.63 -12.58 -11.11
N ALA A 370 -10.74 -13.58 -11.13
CA ALA A 370 -9.34 -13.42 -10.74
C ALA A 370 -8.59 -12.39 -11.59
N LEU A 371 -9.06 -12.10 -12.83
CA LEU A 371 -8.51 -11.04 -13.68
C LEU A 371 -8.77 -9.64 -13.13
N ASP A 372 -9.78 -9.47 -12.26
CA ASP A 372 -10.13 -8.20 -11.64
C ASP A 372 -9.31 -7.88 -10.37
N ASN A 373 -8.54 -8.86 -9.86
CA ASN A 373 -7.47 -8.63 -8.90
C ASN A 373 -6.18 -8.28 -9.65
N ARG A 374 -5.99 -7.05 -9.98
CA ARG A 374 -4.93 -6.56 -10.86
C ARG A 374 -4.37 -5.23 -10.40
N PRO A 375 -3.16 -4.84 -10.82
CA PRO A 375 -2.74 -3.46 -10.69
C PRO A 375 -3.62 -2.55 -11.55
N LEU A 376 -3.62 -1.26 -11.23
CA LEU A 376 -4.24 -0.23 -12.07
C LEU A 376 -3.64 -0.28 -13.49
N THR A 377 -4.46 0.02 -14.49
CA THR A 377 -3.92 0.45 -15.79
C THR A 377 -3.30 1.83 -15.64
N TYR A 378 -2.51 2.25 -16.64
CA TYR A 378 -1.91 3.59 -16.58
C TYR A 378 -2.98 4.70 -16.60
N GLU A 379 -4.03 4.53 -17.38
CA GLU A 379 -5.15 5.47 -17.47
C GLU A 379 -5.91 5.57 -16.13
N GLU A 380 -6.11 4.44 -15.46
CA GLU A 380 -6.71 4.41 -14.12
C GLU A 380 -5.79 5.09 -13.09
N PHE A 381 -4.48 4.81 -13.14
CA PHE A 381 -3.50 5.50 -12.31
C PHE A 381 -3.54 7.02 -12.54
N ASP A 382 -3.48 7.46 -13.80
CA ASP A 382 -3.54 8.90 -14.14
C ASP A 382 -4.84 9.57 -13.67
N ALA A 383 -5.97 8.84 -13.71
CA ALA A 383 -7.27 9.35 -13.25
C ALA A 383 -7.32 9.57 -11.72
N HIS A 384 -6.51 8.85 -10.92
CA HIS A 384 -6.41 9.06 -9.48
C HIS A 384 -5.57 10.29 -9.11
N LEU A 385 -4.73 10.80 -10.03
CA LEU A 385 -3.81 11.89 -9.72
C LEU A 385 -4.53 13.22 -9.63
N ASN A 386 -4.36 13.90 -8.50
CA ASN A 386 -4.76 15.30 -8.36
C ASN A 386 -3.66 16.23 -8.91
N GLN A 387 -2.49 16.25 -8.26
CA GLN A 387 -1.32 17.00 -8.70
C GLN A 387 -0.07 16.13 -8.66
N VAL A 388 0.81 16.27 -9.66
CA VAL A 388 2.04 15.47 -9.76
C VAL A 388 3.26 16.33 -10.05
N VAL A 389 4.37 15.99 -9.40
CA VAL A 389 5.71 16.50 -9.71
C VAL A 389 6.58 15.31 -10.14
N TYR A 390 6.99 15.31 -11.40
CA TYR A 390 7.95 14.35 -11.93
C TYR A 390 9.34 14.79 -11.54
N VAL A 391 10.10 13.90 -10.90
CA VAL A 391 11.45 14.17 -10.41
C VAL A 391 12.42 13.29 -11.17
N SER A 392 13.39 13.90 -11.87
CA SER A 392 14.40 13.14 -12.63
C SER A 392 15.60 14.02 -12.97
N ALA A 393 16.77 13.39 -13.12
CA ALA A 393 17.91 14.03 -13.76
C ALA A 393 17.78 14.04 -15.30
N THR A 394 17.03 13.10 -15.85
CA THR A 394 16.84 12.87 -17.29
C THR A 394 15.37 12.62 -17.61
N PRO A 395 14.48 13.61 -17.39
CA PRO A 395 13.06 13.43 -17.65
C PRO A 395 12.81 13.14 -19.14
N GLY A 396 11.84 12.28 -19.42
CA GLY A 396 11.45 11.92 -20.77
C GLY A 396 10.55 12.98 -21.44
N THR A 397 10.24 12.76 -22.71
CA THR A 397 9.34 13.64 -23.49
C THR A 397 7.91 13.64 -22.92
N TYR A 398 7.50 12.54 -22.29
CA TYR A 398 6.19 12.40 -21.66
C TYR A 398 6.01 13.38 -20.50
N GLU A 399 6.95 13.39 -19.54
CA GLU A 399 6.90 14.25 -18.36
C GLU A 399 6.94 15.73 -18.76
N ILE A 400 7.88 16.08 -19.64
CA ILE A 400 8.05 17.45 -20.12
C ILE A 400 6.80 17.92 -20.88
N GLY A 401 6.23 17.08 -21.75
CA GLY A 401 5.07 17.42 -22.56
C GLY A 401 3.78 17.63 -21.74
N ARG A 402 3.68 17.02 -20.55
CA ARG A 402 2.52 17.18 -19.65
C ARG A 402 2.65 18.28 -18.62
N SER A 403 3.87 18.72 -18.37
CA SER A 403 4.17 19.67 -17.30
C SER A 403 3.86 21.09 -17.69
N ALA A 404 3.17 21.82 -16.80
CA ALA A 404 2.95 23.25 -16.93
C ALA A 404 4.25 24.05 -16.87
N GLN A 405 5.24 23.50 -16.14
CA GLN A 405 6.61 24.05 -16.08
C GLN A 405 7.64 22.95 -15.83
N THR A 406 8.88 23.22 -16.24
CA THR A 406 10.07 22.45 -15.86
C THR A 406 10.95 23.33 -14.99
N VAL A 407 11.23 22.86 -13.78
CA VAL A 407 12.04 23.56 -12.78
C VAL A 407 13.41 22.88 -12.71
N GLU A 408 14.47 23.62 -12.98
CA GLU A 408 15.83 23.09 -13.03
C GLU A 408 16.54 23.23 -11.69
N MET A 409 17.29 22.19 -11.32
CA MET A 409 18.20 22.11 -10.18
C MET A 409 19.54 21.53 -10.66
N ILE A 410 20.39 22.37 -11.20
CA ILE A 410 21.66 21.99 -11.86
C ILE A 410 22.85 22.15 -10.90
N ILE A 411 22.74 23.12 -9.98
CA ILE A 411 23.82 23.43 -9.03
C ILE A 411 23.81 22.42 -7.88
N ARG A 412 24.93 21.73 -7.66
CA ARG A 412 25.12 20.88 -6.47
C ARG A 412 25.50 21.75 -5.27
N PRO A 413 24.74 21.70 -4.16
CA PRO A 413 25.04 22.48 -2.94
C PRO A 413 26.41 22.16 -2.35
N THR A 414 26.92 20.95 -2.57
CA THR A 414 28.26 20.52 -2.10
C THR A 414 29.42 21.13 -2.87
N GLY A 415 29.15 21.78 -4.00
CA GLY A 415 30.18 22.29 -4.91
C GLY A 415 30.97 21.22 -5.68
N LEU A 416 30.55 19.93 -5.56
CA LEU A 416 31.18 18.86 -6.32
C LEU A 416 30.87 19.02 -7.80
N VAL A 417 31.90 19.06 -8.61
CA VAL A 417 31.81 19.08 -10.07
C VAL A 417 31.68 17.66 -10.62
N ASP A 418 31.16 17.51 -11.84
CA ASP A 418 31.16 16.23 -12.54
C ASP A 418 32.60 15.77 -12.78
N PRO A 419 32.84 14.44 -12.74
CA PRO A 419 34.15 13.90 -13.11
C PRO A 419 34.47 14.24 -14.57
N GLU A 420 35.75 14.38 -14.85
CA GLU A 420 36.21 14.49 -16.23
C GLU A 420 35.88 13.19 -16.99
N VAL A 421 35.22 13.31 -18.14
CA VAL A 421 34.79 12.16 -18.96
C VAL A 421 35.57 12.14 -20.25
N ASP A 422 36.39 11.09 -20.44
CA ASP A 422 37.07 10.80 -21.66
C ASP A 422 36.31 9.76 -22.49
N VAL A 423 35.78 10.16 -23.65
CA VAL A 423 35.02 9.30 -24.55
C VAL A 423 35.95 8.62 -25.53
N ARG A 424 36.09 7.31 -25.40
CA ARG A 424 36.97 6.49 -26.25
C ARG A 424 36.15 5.57 -27.15
N PRO A 425 36.74 5.17 -28.31
CA PRO A 425 36.12 4.19 -29.21
C PRO A 425 35.92 2.83 -28.52
N THR A 426 34.81 2.15 -28.79
CA THR A 426 34.56 0.80 -28.26
C THR A 426 35.47 -0.28 -28.83
N ARG A 427 36.16 0.00 -29.94
CA ARG A 427 37.13 -0.91 -30.56
C ARG A 427 38.34 -1.09 -29.65
N ASN A 428 38.69 -2.33 -29.32
CA ASN A 428 39.73 -2.72 -28.38
C ASN A 428 39.52 -2.18 -26.94
N GLN A 429 38.25 -2.00 -26.52
CA GLN A 429 37.91 -1.41 -25.22
C GLN A 429 38.50 -2.17 -24.01
N VAL A 430 38.73 -3.49 -24.13
CA VAL A 430 39.31 -4.28 -23.04
C VAL A 430 40.79 -3.94 -22.84
N ASP A 431 41.55 -3.85 -23.93
CA ASP A 431 42.98 -3.48 -23.89
C ASP A 431 43.18 -2.01 -23.49
N ASP A 432 42.21 -1.15 -23.81
CA ASP A 432 42.23 0.27 -23.46
C ASP A 432 41.87 0.50 -21.97
N LEU A 433 41.08 -0.40 -21.37
CA LEU A 433 40.71 -0.35 -19.96
C LEU A 433 41.81 -0.90 -19.03
N MET A 434 42.61 -1.86 -19.52
CA MET A 434 43.71 -2.48 -18.75
C MET A 434 44.98 -1.62 -18.73
#